data_401acb7bd705f36b856df07c5971a8b5
#
_entry.id   401acb7bd705f36b856df07c5971a8b5
#
_cell.length_a   1.000
_cell.length_b   1.000
_cell.length_c   1.000
_cell.angle_alpha   90.00
_cell.angle_beta   90.00
_cell.angle_gamma   90.00
#
_symmetry.space_group_name_H-M   'P 1'
#
loop_
_entity.id
_entity.type
_entity.pdbx_description
1 polymer ?
#
loop_
_entity_poly.entity_id
_entity_poly.type
_entity_poly.pdbx_seq_one_letter_code
_entity_poly.pdbx_strand_id
1 'polypeptide(L)'
;MDKKLSTKNYVLLASLLFGLFFGAGNLIFPALMGQMAGEHTAAATLGFVITGVGLPLLGIIAISLSRSEGLYDLGCKVSRPYSLFFTCLLYLTIGPFFAIPRTATVPYTVGVVPALHKDSPVVLGIFSLCFFAVVLWFALRPSNILNNVGKYINPIFLVFLAVLLVMCFVNPMGSVTSAKPTGEYVTHPFFRGFVEGYNTMDALASLAFGIIIINSVRNLGVKEPKNIAKSTAFAGVGCAVLMAVIYFALVFAGAQSRGIFKVQPDGGTLLNKIADHYMGGLGATFLAITITLACLKTAIGLVTACAETFGKMFPNKLSYKAWATLFTAVSFLFANFGLVKIIAYSIPVLMFLYPLTIAIILVSVIGGLFKYNPTVYRWTIGFTMIPAIFDGLKSLPAETVAALHLDGALKKIAEILPLSDIGMDWVVPSLIGFVVGLLLYLVKKDKGTATA
;
A
#
# COMPACT_ATOMS: atom_id res chain seq x y z
N MET A 1 31.99 -16.85 -6.61
CA MET A 1 32.03 -15.38 -6.81
C MET A 1 30.63 -14.88 -6.97
N ASP A 2 30.25 -13.82 -6.26
CA ASP A 2 28.95 -13.16 -6.46
C ASP A 2 28.89 -12.47 -7.83
N LYS A 3 27.79 -12.71 -8.54
CA LYS A 3 27.59 -12.11 -9.88
C LYS A 3 27.18 -10.64 -9.71
N LYS A 4 27.95 -9.72 -10.29
CA LYS A 4 27.50 -8.32 -10.40
C LYS A 4 26.32 -8.26 -11.38
N LEU A 5 25.22 -7.64 -10.96
CA LEU A 5 24.06 -7.45 -11.83
C LEU A 5 24.35 -6.40 -12.90
N SER A 6 23.88 -6.66 -14.12
CA SER A 6 23.92 -5.69 -15.22
C SER A 6 22.82 -4.63 -15.04
N THR A 7 22.95 -3.47 -15.70
CA THR A 7 21.91 -2.43 -15.75
C THR A 7 20.56 -3.00 -16.21
N LYS A 8 20.57 -3.91 -17.18
CA LYS A 8 19.37 -4.61 -17.66
C LYS A 8 18.66 -5.38 -16.53
N ASN A 9 19.43 -6.06 -15.67
CA ASN A 9 18.88 -6.80 -14.54
C ASN A 9 18.27 -5.85 -13.50
N TYR A 10 18.88 -4.69 -13.23
CA TYR A 10 18.31 -3.68 -12.33
C TYR A 10 17.01 -3.09 -12.88
N VAL A 11 16.95 -2.77 -14.17
CA VAL A 11 15.71 -2.30 -14.81
C VAL A 11 14.62 -3.37 -14.72
N LEU A 12 14.97 -4.63 -14.90
CA LEU A 12 14.03 -5.75 -14.82
C LEU A 12 13.49 -5.94 -13.40
N LEU A 13 14.34 -5.84 -12.38
CA LEU A 13 13.96 -5.88 -10.98
C LEU A 13 13.12 -4.67 -10.57
N ALA A 14 13.46 -3.45 -11.03
CA ALA A 14 12.68 -2.25 -10.79
C ALA A 14 11.28 -2.34 -11.44
N SER A 15 11.20 -2.86 -12.68
CA SER A 15 9.93 -3.11 -13.36
C SER A 15 9.09 -4.19 -12.66
N LEU A 16 9.71 -5.23 -12.12
CA LEU A 16 9.02 -6.25 -11.32
C LEU A 16 8.44 -5.63 -10.06
N LEU A 17 9.23 -4.83 -9.31
CA LEU A 17 8.78 -4.10 -8.13
C LEU A 17 7.63 -3.17 -8.46
N PHE A 18 7.78 -2.34 -9.49
CA PHE A 18 6.72 -1.47 -9.96
C PHE A 18 5.44 -2.25 -10.26
N GLY A 19 5.57 -3.37 -10.97
CA GLY A 19 4.42 -4.20 -11.30
C GLY A 19 3.75 -4.89 -10.10
N LEU A 20 4.47 -5.10 -8.99
CA LEU A 20 3.91 -5.62 -7.75
C LEU A 20 3.21 -4.54 -6.92
N PHE A 21 3.79 -3.34 -6.86
CA PHE A 21 3.23 -2.24 -6.08
C PHE A 21 2.13 -1.50 -6.82
N PHE A 22 2.37 -1.16 -8.10
CA PHE A 22 1.47 -0.29 -8.83
C PHE A 22 0.15 -0.98 -9.18
N GLY A 23 -0.86 -0.72 -8.38
CA GLY A 23 -2.22 -1.26 -8.51
C GLY A 23 -3.29 -0.17 -8.62
N ALA A 24 -4.53 -0.56 -8.38
CA ALA A 24 -5.70 0.34 -8.46
C ALA A 24 -5.57 1.57 -7.55
N GLY A 25 -5.13 1.37 -6.30
CA GLY A 25 -5.00 2.43 -5.33
C GLY A 25 -4.03 3.53 -5.76
N ASN A 26 -2.92 3.12 -6.38
CA ASN A 26 -1.84 4.02 -6.82
C ASN A 26 -2.26 4.99 -7.94
N LEU A 27 -3.38 4.72 -8.59
CA LEU A 27 -3.99 5.62 -9.57
C LEU A 27 -5.01 6.56 -8.94
N ILE A 28 -5.92 6.00 -8.14
CA ILE A 28 -7.10 6.73 -7.69
C ILE A 28 -6.81 7.68 -6.54
N PHE A 29 -5.97 7.29 -5.57
CA PHE A 29 -5.72 8.11 -4.38
C PHE A 29 -4.93 9.38 -4.68
N PRO A 30 -3.80 9.35 -5.42
CA PRO A 30 -3.08 10.58 -5.70
C PRO A 30 -3.89 11.56 -6.56
N ALA A 31 -4.69 11.08 -7.52
CA ALA A 31 -5.54 11.94 -8.34
C ALA A 31 -6.62 12.65 -7.48
N LEU A 32 -7.33 11.90 -6.63
CA LEU A 32 -8.34 12.47 -5.73
C LEU A 32 -7.72 13.41 -4.70
N MET A 33 -6.57 13.03 -4.12
CA MET A 33 -5.82 13.89 -3.20
C MET A 33 -5.49 15.23 -3.86
N GLY A 34 -5.00 15.22 -5.09
CA GLY A 34 -4.72 16.44 -5.84
C GLY A 34 -5.95 17.32 -6.01
N GLN A 35 -7.09 16.72 -6.35
CA GLN A 35 -8.35 17.43 -6.47
C GLN A 35 -8.80 18.08 -5.14
N MET A 36 -8.59 17.40 -4.02
CA MET A 36 -8.97 17.89 -2.69
C MET A 36 -7.99 18.91 -2.11
N ALA A 37 -6.69 18.74 -2.36
CA ALA A 37 -5.63 19.59 -1.84
C ALA A 37 -5.55 20.96 -2.53
N GLY A 38 -5.97 21.06 -3.79
CA GLY A 38 -5.98 22.33 -4.52
C GLY A 38 -4.63 23.04 -4.50
N GLU A 39 -4.58 24.29 -4.07
CA GLU A 39 -3.34 25.10 -3.96
C GLU A 39 -2.31 24.51 -2.99
N HIS A 40 -2.71 23.69 -2.02
CA HIS A 40 -1.83 23.01 -1.08
C HIS A 40 -1.25 21.68 -1.61
N THR A 41 -1.39 21.42 -2.90
CA THR A 41 -0.97 20.18 -3.58
C THR A 41 0.50 19.81 -3.33
N ALA A 42 1.43 20.79 -3.31
CA ALA A 42 2.85 20.51 -3.11
C ALA A 42 3.13 19.88 -1.73
N ALA A 43 2.57 20.44 -0.66
CA ALA A 43 2.74 19.92 0.70
C ALA A 43 2.08 18.54 0.85
N ALA A 44 0.86 18.37 0.32
CA ALA A 44 0.16 17.09 0.34
C ALA A 44 0.93 16.01 -0.43
N THR A 45 1.47 16.33 -1.61
CA THR A 45 2.28 15.40 -2.41
C THR A 45 3.53 14.95 -1.68
N LEU A 46 4.22 15.85 -1.00
CA LEU A 46 5.41 15.50 -0.23
C LEU A 46 5.07 14.49 0.87
N GLY A 47 4.01 14.71 1.64
CA GLY A 47 3.54 13.76 2.64
C GLY A 47 3.18 12.41 2.03
N PHE A 48 2.42 12.42 0.94
CA PHE A 48 1.97 11.21 0.24
C PHE A 48 3.14 10.38 -0.32
N VAL A 49 4.15 11.02 -0.92
CA VAL A 49 5.33 10.33 -1.48
C VAL A 49 6.17 9.69 -0.39
N ILE A 50 6.28 10.28 0.80
CA ILE A 50 6.99 9.66 1.91
C ILE A 50 6.36 8.32 2.28
N THR A 51 5.04 8.24 2.36
CA THR A 51 4.33 7.01 2.76
C THR A 51 4.02 6.07 1.59
N GLY A 52 3.63 6.60 0.45
CA GLY A 52 3.28 5.81 -0.73
C GLY A 52 4.49 5.33 -1.56
N VAL A 53 5.68 5.92 -1.35
CA VAL A 53 6.92 5.54 -2.08
C VAL A 53 8.07 5.25 -1.14
N GLY A 54 8.34 6.14 -0.19
CA GLY A 54 9.48 6.02 0.72
C GLY A 54 9.37 4.81 1.64
N LEU A 55 8.23 4.64 2.31
CA LEU A 55 8.01 3.50 3.21
C LEU A 55 8.04 2.14 2.50
N PRO A 56 7.41 1.95 1.32
CA PRO A 56 7.56 0.71 0.56
C PRO A 56 9.00 0.36 0.24
N LEU A 57 9.79 1.34 -0.19
CA LEU A 57 11.23 1.14 -0.41
C LEU A 57 11.94 0.71 0.87
N LEU A 58 11.70 1.40 1.99
CA LEU A 58 12.28 1.06 3.29
C LEU A 58 11.81 -0.31 3.80
N GLY A 59 10.57 -0.71 3.51
CA GLY A 59 10.03 -2.01 3.88
C GLY A 59 10.78 -3.17 3.23
N ILE A 60 11.07 -3.07 1.93
CA ILE A 60 11.88 -4.08 1.21
C ILE A 60 13.31 -4.10 1.77
N ILE A 61 13.90 -2.93 2.03
CA ILE A 61 15.23 -2.81 2.62
C ILE A 61 15.25 -3.43 4.01
N ALA A 62 14.22 -3.21 4.83
CA ALA A 62 14.09 -3.75 6.17
C ALA A 62 14.09 -5.30 6.19
N ILE A 63 13.30 -5.93 5.31
CA ILE A 63 13.30 -7.40 5.14
C ILE A 63 14.69 -7.89 4.75
N SER A 64 15.34 -7.22 3.81
CA SER A 64 16.65 -7.62 3.31
C SER A 64 17.76 -7.46 4.35
N LEU A 65 17.83 -6.29 5.03
CA LEU A 65 18.85 -6.01 6.06
C LEU A 65 18.69 -6.89 7.30
N SER A 66 17.44 -7.13 7.72
CA SER A 66 17.14 -7.98 8.88
C SER A 66 17.38 -9.47 8.60
N ARG A 67 17.70 -9.84 7.35
CA ARG A 67 17.86 -11.22 6.88
C ARG A 67 16.63 -12.09 7.13
N SER A 68 15.46 -11.47 7.14
CA SER A 68 14.20 -12.17 7.37
C SER A 68 13.69 -12.84 6.08
N GLU A 69 13.10 -14.02 6.20
CA GLU A 69 12.51 -14.76 5.07
C GLU A 69 11.11 -14.24 4.70
N GLY A 70 10.63 -13.21 5.38
CA GLY A 70 9.35 -12.56 5.15
C GLY A 70 8.83 -11.86 6.39
N LEU A 71 7.59 -11.38 6.31
CA LEU A 71 6.97 -10.63 7.40
C LEU A 71 6.85 -11.43 8.70
N TYR A 72 6.47 -12.72 8.60
CA TYR A 72 6.31 -13.57 9.79
C TYR A 72 7.64 -13.69 10.57
N ASP A 73 8.73 -13.94 9.87
CA ASP A 73 10.06 -14.05 10.51
C ASP A 73 10.51 -12.70 11.09
N LEU A 74 10.27 -11.59 10.37
CA LEU A 74 10.55 -10.26 10.88
C LEU A 74 9.76 -9.96 12.16
N GLY A 75 8.47 -10.27 12.19
CA GLY A 75 7.61 -10.11 13.36
C GLY A 75 8.01 -10.97 14.55
N CYS A 76 8.64 -12.14 14.34
CA CYS A 76 9.17 -12.99 15.39
C CYS A 76 10.27 -12.32 16.22
N LYS A 77 10.94 -11.27 15.71
CA LYS A 77 11.86 -10.45 16.48
C LYS A 77 11.17 -9.70 17.64
N VAL A 78 9.90 -9.42 17.51
CA VAL A 78 9.05 -8.89 18.60
C VAL A 78 8.60 -10.06 19.50
N SER A 79 7.75 -10.92 18.98
CA SER A 79 7.32 -12.18 19.63
C SER A 79 6.57 -13.06 18.62
N ARG A 80 6.49 -14.38 18.88
CA ARG A 80 5.71 -15.29 18.02
C ARG A 80 4.21 -14.94 17.96
N PRO A 81 3.51 -14.67 19.10
CA PRO A 81 2.10 -14.28 19.05
C PRO A 81 1.85 -12.99 18.26
N TYR A 82 2.70 -11.96 18.48
CA TYR A 82 2.64 -10.72 17.70
C TYR A 82 2.82 -11.00 16.21
N SER A 83 3.82 -11.79 15.86
CA SER A 83 4.10 -12.11 14.46
C SER A 83 2.92 -12.79 13.77
N LEU A 84 2.31 -13.77 14.43
CA LEU A 84 1.12 -14.46 13.92
C LEU A 84 -0.04 -13.48 13.71
N PHE A 85 -0.36 -12.69 14.72
CA PHE A 85 -1.44 -11.71 14.68
C PHE A 85 -1.20 -10.67 13.57
N PHE A 86 -0.02 -10.03 13.58
CA PHE A 86 0.31 -8.95 12.66
C PHE A 86 0.38 -9.42 11.21
N THR A 87 0.99 -10.60 10.97
CA THR A 87 1.07 -11.18 9.62
C THR A 87 -0.31 -11.57 9.10
N CYS A 88 -1.15 -12.23 9.92
CA CYS A 88 -2.51 -12.57 9.52
C CYS A 88 -3.31 -11.32 9.18
N LEU A 89 -3.31 -10.32 10.07
CA LEU A 89 -4.08 -9.11 9.88
C LEU A 89 -3.61 -8.33 8.63
N LEU A 90 -2.29 -8.19 8.45
CA LEU A 90 -1.72 -7.53 7.28
C LEU A 90 -2.11 -8.23 5.98
N TYR A 91 -1.93 -9.56 5.90
CA TYR A 91 -2.28 -10.30 4.69
C TYR A 91 -3.77 -10.36 4.43
N LEU A 92 -4.62 -10.38 5.46
CA LEU A 92 -6.07 -10.27 5.28
C LEU A 92 -6.47 -8.88 4.77
N THR A 93 -5.76 -7.84 5.21
CA THR A 93 -5.98 -6.44 4.79
C THR A 93 -5.59 -6.22 3.32
N ILE A 94 -4.36 -6.57 2.92
CA ILE A 94 -3.93 -6.45 1.52
C ILE A 94 -4.52 -7.56 0.63
N GLY A 95 -5.07 -8.59 1.23
CA GLY A 95 -5.70 -9.74 0.60
C GLY A 95 -7.22 -9.56 0.49
N PRO A 96 -7.97 -10.53 1.06
CA PRO A 96 -9.39 -10.71 0.75
C PRO A 96 -10.32 -9.61 1.24
N PHE A 97 -9.91 -8.78 2.21
CA PHE A 97 -10.84 -7.79 2.78
C PHE A 97 -10.84 -6.46 2.03
N PHE A 98 -9.67 -5.95 1.59
CA PHE A 98 -9.64 -4.61 1.03
C PHE A 98 -8.90 -4.49 -0.30
N ALA A 99 -7.60 -4.86 -0.42
CA ALA A 99 -6.87 -4.58 -1.65
C ALA A 99 -7.34 -5.45 -2.83
N ILE A 100 -7.55 -6.76 -2.65
CA ILE A 100 -8.05 -7.62 -3.72
C ILE A 100 -9.47 -7.21 -4.17
N PRO A 101 -10.46 -6.97 -3.29
CA PRO A 101 -11.77 -6.45 -3.70
C PRO A 101 -11.70 -5.14 -4.50
N ARG A 102 -10.80 -4.21 -4.12
CA ARG A 102 -10.59 -2.97 -4.88
C ARG A 102 -10.14 -3.22 -6.32
N THR A 103 -9.42 -4.29 -6.58
CA THR A 103 -8.98 -4.62 -7.95
C THR A 103 -10.14 -4.93 -8.90
N ALA A 104 -11.30 -5.33 -8.40
CA ALA A 104 -12.51 -5.50 -9.19
C ALA A 104 -13.36 -4.20 -9.21
N THR A 105 -13.52 -3.55 -8.05
CA THR A 105 -14.42 -2.39 -7.95
C THR A 105 -13.88 -1.15 -8.65
N VAL A 106 -12.56 -0.94 -8.71
CA VAL A 106 -11.98 0.20 -9.44
C VAL A 106 -12.23 0.11 -10.95
N PRO A 107 -11.92 -1.01 -11.66
CA PRO A 107 -12.28 -1.16 -13.06
C PRO A 107 -13.80 -1.04 -13.33
N TYR A 108 -14.63 -1.55 -12.42
CA TYR A 108 -16.07 -1.37 -12.51
C TYR A 108 -16.47 0.11 -12.47
N THR A 109 -15.97 0.86 -11.50
CA THR A 109 -16.26 2.30 -11.35
C THR A 109 -15.73 3.13 -12.53
N VAL A 110 -14.52 2.81 -13.02
CA VAL A 110 -13.87 3.55 -14.11
C VAL A 110 -14.47 3.22 -15.47
N GLY A 111 -14.86 1.96 -15.70
CA GLY A 111 -15.25 1.48 -17.02
C GLY A 111 -16.73 1.18 -17.18
N VAL A 112 -17.28 0.36 -16.28
CA VAL A 112 -18.64 -0.17 -16.46
C VAL A 112 -19.70 0.86 -16.09
N VAL A 113 -19.53 1.57 -14.97
CA VAL A 113 -20.50 2.59 -14.51
C VAL A 113 -20.68 3.71 -15.54
N PRO A 114 -19.60 4.31 -16.09
CA PRO A 114 -19.74 5.32 -17.14
C PRO A 114 -20.37 4.79 -18.43
N ALA A 115 -20.00 3.56 -18.85
CA ALA A 115 -20.54 2.95 -20.07
C ALA A 115 -22.04 2.66 -19.98
N LEU A 116 -22.55 2.33 -18.80
CA LEU A 116 -23.96 2.04 -18.58
C LEU A 116 -24.75 3.28 -18.07
N HIS A 117 -24.06 4.38 -17.78
CA HIS A 117 -24.64 5.57 -17.13
C HIS A 117 -25.43 5.26 -15.85
N LYS A 118 -25.13 4.15 -15.21
CA LYS A 118 -25.83 3.66 -14.01
C LYS A 118 -24.94 2.77 -13.16
N ASP A 119 -24.87 3.07 -11.87
CA ASP A 119 -24.32 2.15 -10.87
C ASP A 119 -25.40 1.15 -10.46
N SER A 120 -25.10 -0.14 -10.53
CA SER A 120 -26.04 -1.22 -10.23
C SER A 120 -25.36 -2.34 -9.46
N PRO A 121 -25.87 -2.70 -8.26
CA PRO A 121 -25.33 -3.81 -7.48
C PRO A 121 -25.33 -5.16 -8.24
N VAL A 122 -26.36 -5.37 -9.10
CA VAL A 122 -26.44 -6.59 -9.91
C VAL A 122 -25.33 -6.64 -10.96
N VAL A 123 -25.07 -5.50 -11.63
CA VAL A 123 -23.99 -5.43 -12.64
C VAL A 123 -22.62 -5.55 -11.96
N LEU A 124 -22.42 -4.92 -10.80
CA LEU A 124 -21.22 -5.10 -9.98
C LEU A 124 -21.02 -6.57 -9.60
N GLY A 125 -22.09 -7.26 -9.19
CA GLY A 125 -22.07 -8.68 -8.86
C GLY A 125 -21.62 -9.55 -10.04
N ILE A 126 -22.20 -9.34 -11.22
CA ILE A 126 -21.84 -10.08 -12.44
C ILE A 126 -20.41 -9.77 -12.86
N PHE A 127 -20.01 -8.49 -12.90
CA PHE A 127 -18.66 -8.07 -13.26
C PHE A 127 -17.62 -8.66 -12.32
N SER A 128 -17.82 -8.52 -11.01
CA SER A 128 -16.90 -9.05 -10.00
C SER A 128 -16.81 -10.56 -10.02
N LEU A 129 -17.92 -11.28 -10.29
CA LEU A 129 -17.91 -12.73 -10.46
C LEU A 129 -17.03 -13.14 -11.65
N CYS A 130 -17.23 -12.51 -12.81
CA CYS A 130 -16.41 -12.79 -14.00
C CYS A 130 -14.93 -12.46 -13.74
N PHE A 131 -14.65 -11.29 -13.12
CA PHE A 131 -13.30 -10.87 -12.79
C PHE A 131 -12.60 -11.88 -11.86
N PHE A 132 -13.23 -12.26 -10.77
CA PHE A 132 -12.66 -13.20 -9.81
C PHE A 132 -12.61 -14.65 -10.30
N ALA A 133 -13.48 -15.05 -11.22
CA ALA A 133 -13.36 -16.35 -11.91
C ALA A 133 -12.06 -16.39 -12.74
N VAL A 134 -11.73 -15.31 -13.45
CA VAL A 134 -10.47 -15.18 -14.19
C VAL A 134 -9.27 -15.14 -13.23
N VAL A 135 -9.35 -14.37 -12.14
CA VAL A 135 -8.30 -14.33 -11.11
C VAL A 135 -8.01 -15.72 -10.57
N LEU A 136 -9.06 -16.46 -10.17
CA LEU A 136 -8.91 -17.80 -9.62
C LEU A 136 -8.32 -18.77 -10.64
N TRP A 137 -8.80 -18.73 -11.89
CA TRP A 137 -8.25 -19.55 -12.97
C TRP A 137 -6.73 -19.41 -13.09
N PHE A 138 -6.23 -18.18 -13.05
CA PHE A 138 -4.79 -17.92 -13.15
C PHE A 138 -4.06 -18.25 -11.85
N ALA A 139 -4.60 -17.92 -10.68
CA ALA A 139 -3.99 -18.19 -9.39
C ALA A 139 -3.83 -19.70 -9.12
N LEU A 140 -4.75 -20.53 -9.62
CA LEU A 140 -4.66 -22.00 -9.49
C LEU A 140 -3.62 -22.64 -10.43
N ARG A 141 -3.11 -21.88 -11.40
CA ARG A 141 -2.10 -22.32 -12.38
C ARG A 141 -0.88 -21.40 -12.33
N PRO A 142 -0.05 -21.47 -11.28
CA PRO A 142 1.13 -20.63 -11.16
C PRO A 142 2.13 -21.02 -12.25
N SER A 143 1.99 -20.44 -13.41
CA SER A 143 2.87 -20.62 -14.57
C SER A 143 3.42 -19.26 -14.98
N ASN A 144 4.35 -19.23 -15.94
CA ASN A 144 5.01 -18.04 -16.50
C ASN A 144 4.05 -16.95 -17.03
N ILE A 145 2.73 -17.12 -16.87
CA ILE A 145 1.69 -16.18 -17.34
C ILE A 145 1.82 -14.82 -16.63
N LEU A 146 2.09 -14.79 -15.30
CA LEU A 146 2.32 -13.56 -14.57
C LEU A 146 3.50 -12.75 -15.15
N ASN A 147 4.56 -13.46 -15.59
CA ASN A 147 5.70 -12.82 -16.22
C ASN A 147 5.34 -12.29 -17.62
N ASN A 148 4.57 -13.04 -18.41
CA ASN A 148 4.20 -12.64 -19.77
C ASN A 148 3.17 -11.49 -19.77
N VAL A 149 2.16 -11.57 -18.92
CA VAL A 149 1.16 -10.50 -18.74
C VAL A 149 1.84 -9.22 -18.24
N GLY A 150 2.74 -9.30 -17.26
CA GLY A 150 3.51 -8.15 -16.77
C GLY A 150 4.46 -7.56 -17.82
N LYS A 151 4.97 -8.37 -18.74
CA LYS A 151 5.92 -7.94 -19.79
C LYS A 151 5.27 -7.05 -20.86
N TYR A 152 4.00 -7.28 -21.18
CA TYR A 152 3.31 -6.54 -22.24
C TYR A 152 2.31 -5.52 -21.70
N ILE A 153 1.56 -5.85 -20.66
CA ILE A 153 0.49 -4.98 -20.13
C ILE A 153 1.08 -3.77 -19.42
N ASN A 154 2.14 -3.94 -18.61
CA ASN A 154 2.74 -2.80 -17.91
C ASN A 154 3.24 -1.70 -18.87
N PRO A 155 4.02 -1.97 -19.92
CA PRO A 155 4.43 -0.95 -20.86
C PRO A 155 3.25 -0.26 -21.56
N ILE A 156 2.23 -1.01 -22.01
CA ILE A 156 1.05 -0.43 -22.67
C ILE A 156 0.32 0.51 -21.72
N PHE A 157 0.09 0.06 -20.47
CA PHE A 157 -0.52 0.87 -19.42
C PHE A 157 0.28 2.15 -19.15
N LEU A 158 1.61 2.05 -18.98
CA LEU A 158 2.48 3.20 -18.72
C LEU A 158 2.50 4.19 -19.87
N VAL A 159 2.52 3.71 -21.11
CA VAL A 159 2.47 4.59 -22.31
C VAL A 159 1.13 5.34 -22.34
N PHE A 160 0.02 4.64 -22.17
CA PHE A 160 -1.30 5.29 -22.14
C PHE A 160 -1.39 6.32 -21.02
N LEU A 161 -0.98 5.94 -19.79
CA LEU A 161 -0.97 6.86 -18.65
C LEU A 161 -0.06 8.06 -18.90
N ALA A 162 1.12 7.85 -19.47
CA ALA A 162 2.04 8.93 -19.82
C ALA A 162 1.42 9.89 -20.84
N VAL A 163 0.76 9.37 -21.88
CA VAL A 163 0.05 10.22 -22.88
C VAL A 163 -1.03 11.06 -22.20
N LEU A 164 -1.88 10.44 -21.37
CA LEU A 164 -2.93 11.16 -20.64
C LEU A 164 -2.35 12.26 -19.75
N LEU A 165 -1.31 11.94 -18.98
CA LEU A 165 -0.68 12.91 -18.08
C LEU A 165 0.03 14.03 -18.84
N VAL A 166 0.71 13.73 -19.95
CA VAL A 166 1.32 14.75 -20.81
C VAL A 166 0.25 15.70 -21.37
N MET A 167 -0.91 15.18 -21.78
CA MET A 167 -2.02 16.03 -22.22
C MET A 167 -2.49 16.99 -21.13
N CYS A 168 -2.52 16.55 -19.86
CA CYS A 168 -2.83 17.42 -18.72
C CYS A 168 -1.80 18.54 -18.53
N PHE A 169 -0.51 18.29 -18.82
CA PHE A 169 0.53 19.31 -18.72
C PHE A 169 0.54 20.28 -19.90
N VAL A 170 0.26 19.81 -21.12
CA VAL A 170 0.29 20.62 -22.34
C VAL A 170 -0.97 21.50 -22.45
N ASN A 171 -2.12 20.98 -22.07
CA ASN A 171 -3.40 21.68 -22.12
C ASN A 171 -4.12 21.59 -20.76
N PRO A 172 -3.73 22.40 -19.77
CA PRO A 172 -4.23 22.28 -18.42
C PRO A 172 -5.73 22.60 -18.30
N MET A 173 -6.47 21.79 -17.55
CA MET A 173 -7.91 21.97 -17.27
C MET A 173 -8.19 23.21 -16.41
N GLY A 174 -7.20 23.73 -15.70
CA GLY A 174 -7.30 24.87 -14.81
C GLY A 174 -6.02 25.14 -14.05
N SER A 175 -5.99 26.26 -13.30
CA SER A 175 -4.85 26.57 -12.46
C SER A 175 -4.91 25.83 -11.13
N VAL A 176 -3.82 25.18 -10.73
CA VAL A 176 -3.67 24.54 -9.42
C VAL A 176 -3.76 25.56 -8.29
N THR A 177 -3.21 26.78 -8.48
CA THR A 177 -3.17 27.83 -7.47
C THR A 177 -4.51 28.50 -7.19
N SER A 178 -5.50 28.33 -8.06
CA SER A 178 -6.85 28.90 -7.87
C SER A 178 -7.83 27.93 -7.19
N ALA A 179 -7.47 26.66 -7.10
CA ALA A 179 -8.33 25.64 -6.50
C ALA A 179 -8.24 25.67 -4.97
N LYS A 180 -9.34 26.02 -4.29
CA LYS A 180 -9.38 26.03 -2.83
C LYS A 180 -9.28 24.61 -2.27
N PRO A 181 -8.42 24.36 -1.25
CA PRO A 181 -8.34 23.07 -0.58
C PRO A 181 -9.63 22.75 0.16
N THR A 182 -9.87 21.46 0.42
CA THR A 182 -11.06 20.96 1.10
C THR A 182 -10.70 20.06 2.28
N GLY A 183 -11.57 20.04 3.31
CA GLY A 183 -11.35 19.20 4.49
C GLY A 183 -10.04 19.52 5.21
N GLU A 184 -9.37 18.51 5.70
CA GLU A 184 -8.11 18.64 6.46
C GLU A 184 -6.91 19.15 5.62
N TYR A 185 -7.03 19.21 4.29
CA TYR A 185 -6.01 19.82 3.43
C TYR A 185 -5.92 21.35 3.60
N VAL A 186 -6.92 21.98 4.22
CA VAL A 186 -6.90 23.41 4.54
C VAL A 186 -5.87 23.71 5.63
N THR A 187 -5.83 22.89 6.68
CA THR A 187 -5.03 23.17 7.90
C THR A 187 -3.73 22.37 7.93
N HIS A 188 -3.75 21.11 7.54
CA HIS A 188 -2.61 20.19 7.69
C HIS A 188 -2.32 19.40 6.41
N PRO A 189 -2.06 20.06 5.26
CA PRO A 189 -1.97 19.40 3.95
C PRO A 189 -0.87 18.33 3.88
N PHE A 190 0.29 18.56 4.50
CA PHE A 190 1.39 17.59 4.54
C PHE A 190 0.98 16.30 5.29
N PHE A 191 0.47 16.44 6.51
CA PHE A 191 0.11 15.29 7.33
C PHE A 191 -1.11 14.56 6.75
N ARG A 192 -2.06 15.29 6.19
CA ARG A 192 -3.18 14.65 5.48
C ARG A 192 -2.69 13.86 4.27
N GLY A 193 -1.78 14.40 3.48
CA GLY A 193 -1.15 13.68 2.37
C GLY A 193 -0.36 12.45 2.86
N PHE A 194 0.35 12.56 3.98
CA PHE A 194 1.06 11.45 4.61
C PHE A 194 0.11 10.30 4.97
N VAL A 195 -1.00 10.60 5.62
CA VAL A 195 -2.04 9.62 5.97
C VAL A 195 -2.77 9.09 4.73
N GLU A 196 -3.01 9.94 3.71
CA GLU A 196 -3.64 9.50 2.45
C GLU A 196 -2.81 8.43 1.75
N GLY A 197 -1.47 8.49 1.85
CA GLY A 197 -0.59 7.46 1.31
C GLY A 197 -0.81 6.07 1.93
N TYR A 198 -1.41 5.96 3.12
CA TYR A 198 -1.79 4.67 3.71
C TYR A 198 -2.80 3.91 2.84
N ASN A 199 -3.66 4.65 2.13
CA ASN A 199 -4.68 4.07 1.28
C ASN A 199 -4.12 3.29 0.08
N THR A 200 -2.86 3.55 -0.33
CA THR A 200 -2.20 2.75 -1.38
C THR A 200 -1.88 1.33 -0.90
N MET A 201 -1.70 1.13 0.41
CA MET A 201 -1.29 -0.13 1.06
C MET A 201 0.09 -0.63 0.65
N ASP A 202 0.90 0.19 -0.02
CA ASP A 202 2.20 -0.22 -0.57
C ASP A 202 3.23 -0.54 0.52
N ALA A 203 3.22 0.18 1.66
CA ALA A 203 4.11 -0.13 2.77
C ALA A 203 3.79 -1.50 3.38
N LEU A 204 2.51 -1.87 3.50
CA LEU A 204 2.09 -3.20 3.92
C LEU A 204 2.52 -4.25 2.88
N ALA A 205 2.25 -3.98 1.60
CA ALA A 205 2.62 -4.84 0.49
C ALA A 205 4.14 -5.06 0.39
N SER A 206 4.95 -4.06 0.75
CA SER A 206 6.42 -4.17 0.72
C SER A 206 6.95 -5.23 1.68
N LEU A 207 6.36 -5.35 2.86
CA LEU A 207 6.70 -6.39 3.81
C LEU A 207 6.25 -7.78 3.34
N ALA A 208 5.15 -7.85 2.59
CA ALA A 208 4.66 -9.10 2.01
C ALA A 208 5.47 -9.53 0.79
N PHE A 209 5.83 -8.59 -0.10
CA PHE A 209 6.50 -8.89 -1.35
C PHE A 209 8.03 -8.85 -1.28
N GLY A 210 8.61 -8.38 -0.17
CA GLY A 210 10.05 -8.27 0.00
C GLY A 210 10.81 -9.56 -0.32
N ILE A 211 10.27 -10.71 0.10
CA ILE A 211 10.88 -12.02 -0.18
C ILE A 211 10.88 -12.38 -1.67
N ILE A 212 9.86 -11.96 -2.44
CA ILE A 212 9.78 -12.23 -3.88
C ILE A 212 10.95 -11.55 -4.59
N ILE A 213 11.26 -10.32 -4.21
CA ILE A 213 12.38 -9.56 -4.78
C ILE A 213 13.72 -10.14 -4.36
N ILE A 214 13.87 -10.50 -3.09
CA ILE A 214 15.07 -11.15 -2.56
C ILE A 214 15.34 -12.45 -3.35
N ASN A 215 14.33 -13.28 -3.56
CA ASN A 215 14.45 -14.51 -4.32
C ASN A 215 14.78 -14.23 -5.80
N SER A 216 14.19 -13.19 -6.39
CA SER A 216 14.50 -12.77 -7.76
C SER A 216 15.96 -12.35 -7.90
N VAL A 217 16.51 -11.62 -6.93
CA VAL A 217 17.94 -11.24 -6.90
C VAL A 217 18.83 -12.46 -6.73
N ARG A 218 18.44 -13.42 -5.86
CA ARG A 218 19.17 -14.69 -5.69
C ARG A 218 19.18 -15.52 -6.97
N ASN A 219 18.05 -15.60 -7.67
CA ASN A 219 17.94 -16.33 -8.95
C ASN A 219 18.79 -15.73 -10.06
N LEU A 220 19.13 -14.43 -9.98
CA LEU A 220 20.07 -13.78 -10.88
C LEU A 220 21.53 -14.06 -10.55
N GLY A 221 21.82 -14.85 -9.49
CA GLY A 221 23.14 -15.34 -9.10
C GLY A 221 23.84 -14.52 -8.04
N VAL A 222 23.15 -13.61 -7.33
CA VAL A 222 23.67 -12.88 -6.16
C VAL A 222 23.41 -13.73 -4.92
N LYS A 223 24.45 -14.14 -4.22
CA LYS A 223 24.35 -15.09 -3.07
C LYS A 223 24.64 -14.43 -1.72
N GLU A 224 25.53 -13.44 -1.70
CA GLU A 224 25.94 -12.79 -0.46
C GLU A 224 24.84 -11.87 0.08
N PRO A 225 24.43 -11.99 1.35
CA PRO A 225 23.32 -11.22 1.93
C PRO A 225 23.47 -9.69 1.79
N LYS A 226 24.70 -9.18 1.94
CA LYS A 226 25.01 -7.75 1.77
C LYS A 226 24.79 -7.28 0.35
N ASN A 227 25.15 -8.08 -0.65
CA ASN A 227 24.99 -7.77 -2.06
C ASN A 227 23.52 -7.93 -2.49
N ILE A 228 22.79 -8.87 -1.92
CA ILE A 228 21.33 -9.00 -2.10
C ILE A 228 20.65 -7.72 -1.61
N ALA A 229 20.95 -7.28 -0.37
CA ALA A 229 20.36 -6.06 0.19
C ALA A 229 20.68 -4.83 -0.66
N LYS A 230 21.94 -4.68 -1.10
CA LYS A 230 22.35 -3.57 -1.96
C LYS A 230 21.64 -3.59 -3.32
N SER A 231 21.54 -4.75 -3.95
CA SER A 231 20.88 -4.91 -5.26
C SER A 231 19.39 -4.66 -5.16
N THR A 232 18.76 -5.15 -4.09
CA THR A 232 17.34 -4.92 -3.81
C THR A 232 17.05 -3.43 -3.57
N ALA A 233 17.88 -2.75 -2.77
CA ALA A 233 17.75 -1.33 -2.52
C ALA A 233 17.91 -0.49 -3.80
N PHE A 234 18.91 -0.81 -4.64
CA PHE A 234 19.15 -0.09 -5.88
C PHE A 234 18.00 -0.26 -6.89
N ALA A 235 17.48 -1.48 -7.05
CA ALA A 235 16.28 -1.73 -7.86
C ALA A 235 15.04 -1.01 -7.27
N GLY A 236 14.92 -0.98 -5.95
CA GLY A 236 13.86 -0.27 -5.24
C GLY A 236 13.89 1.23 -5.46
N VAL A 237 15.08 1.86 -5.50
CA VAL A 237 15.22 3.29 -5.84
C VAL A 237 14.69 3.58 -7.24
N GLY A 238 15.02 2.74 -8.24
CA GLY A 238 14.49 2.91 -9.60
C GLY A 238 12.95 2.84 -9.65
N CYS A 239 12.36 1.89 -8.93
CA CYS A 239 10.91 1.79 -8.79
C CYS A 239 10.32 3.02 -8.08
N ALA A 240 10.95 3.46 -6.97
CA ALA A 240 10.50 4.60 -6.18
C ALA A 240 10.48 5.90 -6.98
N VAL A 241 11.53 6.17 -7.78
CA VAL A 241 11.59 7.34 -8.66
C VAL A 241 10.45 7.30 -9.69
N LEU A 242 10.21 6.16 -10.33
CA LEU A 242 9.11 6.02 -11.29
C LEU A 242 7.75 6.27 -10.62
N MET A 243 7.50 5.67 -9.46
CA MET A 243 6.26 5.87 -8.70
C MET A 243 6.07 7.33 -8.28
N ALA A 244 7.13 7.98 -7.78
CA ALA A 244 7.07 9.38 -7.37
C ALA A 244 6.73 10.31 -8.53
N VAL A 245 7.33 10.09 -9.71
CA VAL A 245 7.02 10.87 -10.92
C VAL A 245 5.56 10.69 -11.34
N ILE A 246 5.06 9.45 -11.34
CA ILE A 246 3.66 9.17 -11.69
C ILE A 246 2.70 9.79 -10.67
N TYR A 247 3.00 9.68 -9.37
CA TYR A 247 2.16 10.27 -8.32
C TYR A 247 2.11 11.78 -8.41
N PHE A 248 3.26 12.44 -8.60
CA PHE A 248 3.31 13.87 -8.82
C PHE A 248 2.41 14.28 -10.01
N ALA A 249 2.51 13.59 -11.14
CA ALA A 249 1.72 13.90 -12.31
C ALA A 249 0.22 13.63 -12.12
N LEU A 250 -0.17 12.57 -11.42
CA LEU A 250 -1.57 12.28 -11.07
C LEU A 250 -2.15 13.31 -10.12
N VAL A 251 -1.40 13.70 -9.09
CA VAL A 251 -1.82 14.74 -8.13
C VAL A 251 -2.01 16.07 -8.86
N PHE A 252 -1.09 16.42 -9.75
CA PHE A 252 -1.17 17.64 -10.55
C PHE A 252 -2.39 17.64 -11.47
N ALA A 253 -2.65 16.54 -12.19
CA ALA A 253 -3.84 16.37 -13.02
C ALA A 253 -5.14 16.46 -12.20
N GLY A 254 -5.15 15.85 -11.00
CA GLY A 254 -6.26 15.95 -10.06
C GLY A 254 -6.51 17.39 -9.60
N ALA A 255 -5.49 18.14 -9.23
CA ALA A 255 -5.63 19.54 -8.82
C ALA A 255 -6.16 20.43 -9.94
N GLN A 256 -5.62 20.29 -11.16
CA GLN A 256 -6.08 21.03 -12.34
C GLN A 256 -7.55 20.73 -12.69
N SER A 257 -8.01 19.52 -12.43
CA SER A 257 -9.39 19.10 -12.74
C SER A 257 -10.46 19.97 -12.08
N ARG A 258 -10.10 20.69 -11.00
CA ARG A 258 -10.95 21.66 -10.31
C ARG A 258 -11.39 22.83 -11.19
N GLY A 259 -10.65 23.11 -12.26
CA GLY A 259 -11.05 24.14 -13.23
C GLY A 259 -12.32 23.79 -14.02
N ILE A 260 -12.62 22.50 -14.15
CA ILE A 260 -13.76 22.00 -14.94
C ILE A 260 -14.72 21.17 -14.09
N PHE A 261 -14.21 20.35 -13.17
CA PHE A 261 -15.01 19.40 -12.39
C PHE A 261 -15.12 19.78 -10.92
N LYS A 262 -16.30 19.59 -10.34
CA LYS A 262 -16.47 19.58 -8.87
C LYS A 262 -15.70 18.41 -8.28
N VAL A 263 -15.41 18.45 -6.96
CA VAL A 263 -14.79 17.32 -6.23
C VAL A 263 -15.61 16.05 -6.46
N GLN A 264 -14.93 15.00 -6.87
CA GLN A 264 -15.55 13.71 -7.14
C GLN A 264 -15.60 12.84 -5.88
N PRO A 265 -16.53 11.87 -5.80
CA PRO A 265 -16.66 10.99 -4.65
C PRO A 265 -15.49 10.01 -4.51
N ASP A 266 -14.82 9.69 -5.62
CA ASP A 266 -13.67 8.79 -5.67
C ASP A 266 -12.74 9.12 -6.86
N GLY A 267 -11.51 8.64 -6.77
CA GLY A 267 -10.48 8.90 -7.78
C GLY A 267 -10.69 8.13 -9.09
N GLY A 268 -11.44 7.05 -9.07
CA GLY A 268 -11.80 6.30 -10.30
C GLY A 268 -12.71 7.11 -11.20
N THR A 269 -13.77 7.65 -10.62
CA THR A 269 -14.69 8.56 -11.30
C THR A 269 -13.97 9.81 -11.82
N LEU A 270 -13.04 10.36 -11.03
CA LEU A 270 -12.23 11.50 -11.44
C LEU A 270 -11.37 11.19 -12.66
N LEU A 271 -10.60 10.10 -12.62
CA LEU A 271 -9.71 9.71 -13.72
C LEU A 271 -10.47 9.40 -15.00
N ASN A 272 -11.66 8.80 -14.91
CA ASN A 272 -12.51 8.58 -16.06
C ASN A 272 -12.92 9.92 -16.71
N LYS A 273 -13.36 10.90 -15.92
CA LYS A 273 -13.72 12.24 -16.41
C LYS A 273 -12.53 12.98 -17.03
N ILE A 274 -11.33 12.84 -16.47
CA ILE A 274 -10.11 13.41 -17.03
C ILE A 274 -9.80 12.76 -18.39
N ALA A 275 -9.86 11.43 -18.48
CA ALA A 275 -9.60 10.71 -19.72
C ALA A 275 -10.64 11.04 -20.81
N ASP A 276 -11.92 11.12 -20.43
CA ASP A 276 -13.00 11.52 -21.34
C ASP A 276 -12.82 12.96 -21.84
N HIS A 277 -12.42 13.88 -20.97
CA HIS A 277 -12.17 15.28 -21.35
C HIS A 277 -11.08 15.43 -22.43
N TYR A 278 -9.97 14.69 -22.31
CA TYR A 278 -8.85 14.83 -23.24
C TYR A 278 -8.95 13.96 -24.48
N MET A 279 -9.56 12.78 -24.38
CA MET A 279 -9.54 11.76 -25.43
C MET A 279 -10.93 11.28 -25.82
N GLY A 280 -11.99 11.87 -25.24
CA GLY A 280 -13.38 11.45 -25.44
C GLY A 280 -13.66 10.03 -24.95
N GLY A 281 -14.78 9.47 -25.34
CA GLY A 281 -15.20 8.12 -24.92
C GLY A 281 -14.21 7.01 -25.27
N LEU A 282 -13.39 7.17 -26.29
CA LEU A 282 -12.29 6.24 -26.61
C LEU A 282 -11.24 6.25 -25.51
N GLY A 283 -10.85 7.42 -24.99
CA GLY A 283 -9.89 7.55 -23.91
C GLY A 283 -10.38 6.91 -22.60
N ALA A 284 -11.63 7.17 -22.24
CA ALA A 284 -12.28 6.54 -21.10
C ALA A 284 -12.31 5.00 -21.22
N THR A 285 -12.62 4.49 -22.43
CA THR A 285 -12.62 3.04 -22.71
C THR A 285 -11.21 2.44 -22.60
N PHE A 286 -10.21 3.09 -23.18
CA PHE A 286 -8.81 2.65 -23.07
C PHE A 286 -8.32 2.64 -21.62
N LEU A 287 -8.66 3.68 -20.84
CA LEU A 287 -8.35 3.74 -19.42
C LEU A 287 -8.98 2.56 -18.67
N ALA A 288 -10.26 2.30 -18.93
CA ALA A 288 -10.98 1.19 -18.29
C ALA A 288 -10.34 -0.17 -18.59
N ILE A 289 -9.98 -0.45 -19.83
CA ILE A 289 -9.34 -1.70 -20.24
C ILE A 289 -7.97 -1.84 -19.58
N THR A 290 -7.14 -0.80 -19.65
CA THR A 290 -5.77 -0.84 -19.11
C THR A 290 -5.76 -0.96 -17.59
N ILE A 291 -6.66 -0.26 -16.88
CA ILE A 291 -6.84 -0.41 -15.43
C ILE A 291 -7.33 -1.83 -15.09
N THR A 292 -8.29 -2.38 -15.85
CA THR A 292 -8.81 -3.73 -15.63
C THR A 292 -7.68 -4.77 -15.71
N LEU A 293 -6.83 -4.65 -16.72
CA LEU A 293 -5.70 -5.58 -16.90
C LEU A 293 -4.63 -5.41 -15.81
N ALA A 294 -4.32 -4.17 -15.42
CA ALA A 294 -3.41 -3.90 -14.31
C ALA A 294 -3.95 -4.46 -12.98
N CYS A 295 -5.23 -4.24 -12.70
CA CYS A 295 -5.90 -4.75 -11.52
C CYS A 295 -5.98 -6.28 -11.50
N LEU A 296 -6.26 -6.91 -12.65
CA LEU A 296 -6.28 -8.37 -12.78
C LEU A 296 -4.94 -8.99 -12.36
N LYS A 297 -3.83 -8.42 -12.85
CA LYS A 297 -2.48 -8.87 -12.48
C LYS A 297 -2.22 -8.73 -10.98
N THR A 298 -2.56 -7.58 -10.41
CA THR A 298 -2.39 -7.33 -8.97
C THR A 298 -3.22 -8.30 -8.14
N ALA A 299 -4.47 -8.55 -8.52
CA ALA A 299 -5.34 -9.52 -7.84
C ALA A 299 -4.74 -10.93 -7.83
N ILE A 300 -4.26 -11.42 -9.00
CA ILE A 300 -3.63 -12.74 -9.13
C ILE A 300 -2.40 -12.81 -8.21
N GLY A 301 -1.54 -11.79 -8.23
CA GLY A 301 -0.35 -11.73 -7.39
C GLY A 301 -0.67 -11.76 -5.89
N LEU A 302 -1.66 -10.98 -5.46
CA LEU A 302 -2.08 -10.92 -4.06
C LEU A 302 -2.73 -12.23 -3.59
N VAL A 303 -3.63 -12.84 -4.40
CA VAL A 303 -4.23 -14.14 -4.08
C VAL A 303 -3.15 -15.20 -3.92
N THR A 304 -2.17 -15.23 -4.84
CA THR A 304 -1.04 -16.16 -4.79
C THR A 304 -0.20 -15.95 -3.53
N ALA A 305 0.19 -14.71 -3.24
CA ALA A 305 1.00 -14.37 -2.07
C ALA A 305 0.30 -14.73 -0.75
N CYS A 306 -1.01 -14.44 -0.65
CA CYS A 306 -1.81 -14.80 0.51
C CYS A 306 -1.89 -16.32 0.68
N ALA A 307 -2.20 -17.07 -0.40
CA ALA A 307 -2.33 -18.52 -0.36
C ALA A 307 -1.01 -19.23 -0.01
N GLU A 308 0.12 -18.77 -0.55
CA GLU A 308 1.45 -19.29 -0.22
C GLU A 308 1.82 -19.02 1.24
N THR A 309 1.57 -17.80 1.73
CA THR A 309 1.93 -17.42 3.09
C THR A 309 1.10 -18.16 4.12
N PHE A 310 -0.22 -18.22 3.94
CA PHE A 310 -1.10 -18.97 4.84
C PHE A 310 -0.85 -20.46 4.77
N GLY A 311 -0.53 -21.01 3.60
CA GLY A 311 -0.12 -22.40 3.46
C GLY A 311 1.16 -22.75 4.25
N LYS A 312 2.13 -21.82 4.29
CA LYS A 312 3.35 -21.97 5.11
C LYS A 312 3.10 -21.77 6.61
N MET A 313 2.26 -20.79 6.97
CA MET A 313 1.96 -20.49 8.38
C MET A 313 1.07 -21.55 9.04
N PHE A 314 0.20 -22.16 8.28
CA PHE A 314 -0.76 -23.17 8.75
C PHE A 314 -0.60 -24.49 7.98
N PRO A 315 0.56 -25.16 8.11
CA PRO A 315 0.80 -26.42 7.42
C PRO A 315 -0.25 -27.45 7.84
N ASN A 316 -0.71 -28.25 6.88
CA ASN A 316 -1.72 -29.30 7.08
C ASN A 316 -3.17 -28.83 7.37
N LYS A 317 -3.49 -27.52 7.32
CA LYS A 317 -4.87 -27.04 7.46
C LYS A 317 -5.59 -27.04 6.11
N LEU A 318 -5.07 -26.34 5.12
CA LEU A 318 -5.65 -26.25 3.78
C LEU A 318 -4.53 -26.32 2.73
N SER A 319 -4.85 -26.90 1.56
CA SER A 319 -3.94 -26.87 0.43
C SER A 319 -3.83 -25.47 -0.17
N TYR A 320 -2.77 -25.19 -0.94
CA TYR A 320 -2.63 -23.94 -1.69
C TYR A 320 -3.89 -23.60 -2.50
N LYS A 321 -4.44 -24.61 -3.21
CA LYS A 321 -5.65 -24.42 -4.03
C LYS A 321 -6.86 -24.02 -3.18
N ALA A 322 -7.00 -24.62 -2.00
CA ALA A 322 -8.11 -24.32 -1.08
C ALA A 322 -7.96 -22.89 -0.50
N TRP A 323 -6.75 -22.48 -0.11
CA TRP A 323 -6.48 -21.10 0.33
C TRP A 323 -6.75 -20.08 -0.78
N ALA A 324 -6.26 -20.31 -1.99
CA ALA A 324 -6.49 -19.42 -3.14
C ALA A 324 -7.99 -19.28 -3.45
N THR A 325 -8.74 -20.39 -3.43
CA THR A 325 -10.21 -20.39 -3.65
C THR A 325 -10.92 -19.61 -2.52
N LEU A 326 -10.55 -19.88 -1.26
CA LEU A 326 -11.16 -19.20 -0.11
C LEU A 326 -10.92 -17.67 -0.19
N PHE A 327 -9.70 -17.25 -0.42
CA PHE A 327 -9.38 -15.81 -0.51
C PHE A 327 -10.07 -15.14 -1.70
N THR A 328 -10.16 -15.82 -2.83
CA THR A 328 -10.88 -15.29 -4.00
C THR A 328 -12.38 -15.17 -3.73
N ALA A 329 -12.99 -16.19 -3.10
CA ALA A 329 -14.41 -16.15 -2.75
C ALA A 329 -14.74 -15.05 -1.73
N VAL A 330 -13.93 -14.90 -0.69
CA VAL A 330 -14.09 -13.80 0.28
C VAL A 330 -13.91 -12.45 -0.41
N SER A 331 -12.91 -12.30 -1.29
CA SER A 331 -12.71 -11.06 -2.05
C SER A 331 -13.90 -10.71 -2.94
N PHE A 332 -14.51 -11.71 -3.57
CA PHE A 332 -15.73 -11.52 -4.35
C PHE A 332 -16.88 -10.98 -3.47
N LEU A 333 -17.08 -11.56 -2.29
CA LEU A 333 -18.13 -11.10 -1.37
C LEU A 333 -17.88 -9.64 -0.95
N PHE A 334 -16.66 -9.31 -0.59
CA PHE A 334 -16.29 -7.93 -0.18
C PHE A 334 -16.37 -6.92 -1.34
N ALA A 335 -16.06 -7.32 -2.58
CA ALA A 335 -16.17 -6.45 -3.74
C ALA A 335 -17.60 -5.94 -3.96
N ASN A 336 -18.60 -6.74 -3.59
CA ASN A 336 -20.00 -6.37 -3.74
C ASN A 336 -20.49 -5.26 -2.76
N PHE A 337 -19.66 -4.84 -1.79
CA PHE A 337 -19.91 -3.62 -1.01
C PHE A 337 -19.68 -2.34 -1.83
N GLY A 338 -18.96 -2.41 -2.95
CA GLY A 338 -18.61 -1.27 -3.79
C GLY A 338 -17.38 -0.51 -3.28
N LEU A 339 -16.76 0.28 -4.19
CA LEU A 339 -15.48 0.93 -3.94
C LEU A 339 -15.47 1.84 -2.71
N VAL A 340 -16.47 2.72 -2.59
CA VAL A 340 -16.56 3.73 -1.51
C VAL A 340 -16.62 3.07 -0.13
N LYS A 341 -17.45 2.02 0.03
CA LYS A 341 -17.57 1.31 1.30
C LYS A 341 -16.31 0.52 1.65
N ILE A 342 -15.67 -0.11 0.66
CA ILE A 342 -14.41 -0.84 0.88
C ILE A 342 -13.33 0.13 1.39
N ILE A 343 -13.23 1.33 0.80
CA ILE A 343 -12.30 2.36 1.26
C ILE A 343 -12.65 2.77 2.70
N ALA A 344 -13.89 3.10 2.98
CA ALA A 344 -14.34 3.54 4.31
C ALA A 344 -14.04 2.49 5.41
N TYR A 345 -14.32 1.21 5.15
CA TYR A 345 -14.04 0.14 6.11
C TYR A 345 -12.55 -0.20 6.24
N SER A 346 -11.74 0.09 5.22
CA SER A 346 -10.29 -0.14 5.30
C SER A 346 -9.58 0.89 6.20
N ILE A 347 -10.08 2.13 6.30
CA ILE A 347 -9.42 3.21 7.02
C ILE A 347 -9.10 2.84 8.49
N PRO A 348 -10.03 2.35 9.32
CA PRO A 348 -9.74 1.99 10.71
C PRO A 348 -8.64 0.92 10.83
N VAL A 349 -8.65 -0.06 9.94
CA VAL A 349 -7.66 -1.13 9.93
C VAL A 349 -6.28 -0.61 9.49
N LEU A 350 -6.25 0.29 8.52
CA LEU A 350 -5.01 0.94 8.08
C LEU A 350 -4.44 1.85 9.16
N MET A 351 -5.26 2.66 9.82
CA MET A 351 -4.85 3.52 10.92
C MET A 351 -4.26 2.72 12.09
N PHE A 352 -4.75 1.49 12.33
CA PHE A 352 -4.16 0.57 13.29
C PHE A 352 -2.85 -0.05 12.78
N LEU A 353 -2.79 -0.52 11.53
CA LEU A 353 -1.65 -1.28 11.00
C LEU A 353 -0.44 -0.40 10.65
N TYR A 354 -0.65 0.81 10.14
CA TYR A 354 0.44 1.64 9.62
C TYR A 354 1.42 2.10 10.69
N PRO A 355 1.02 2.57 11.88
CA PRO A 355 1.96 2.85 12.96
C PRO A 355 2.89 1.68 13.27
N LEU A 356 2.35 0.48 13.39
CA LEU A 356 3.11 -0.75 13.67
C LEU A 356 4.04 -1.12 12.50
N THR A 357 3.55 -0.94 11.27
CA THR A 357 4.32 -1.19 10.04
C THR A 357 5.50 -0.22 9.93
N ILE A 358 5.26 1.07 10.15
CA ILE A 358 6.32 2.08 10.09
C ILE A 358 7.35 1.82 11.18
N ALA A 359 6.91 1.56 12.41
CA ALA A 359 7.80 1.29 13.52
C ALA A 359 8.68 0.06 13.27
N ILE A 360 8.12 -1.06 12.80
CA ILE A 360 8.90 -2.27 12.53
C ILE A 360 9.86 -2.08 11.35
N ILE A 361 9.47 -1.34 10.31
CA ILE A 361 10.34 -0.99 9.18
C ILE A 361 11.53 -0.16 9.67
N LEU A 362 11.27 0.95 10.37
CA LEU A 362 12.32 1.87 10.82
C LEU A 362 13.31 1.20 11.77
N VAL A 363 12.80 0.48 12.76
CA VAL A 363 13.66 -0.28 13.70
C VAL A 363 14.48 -1.33 12.95
N SER A 364 13.94 -1.96 11.92
CA SER A 364 14.66 -2.97 11.15
C SER A 364 15.74 -2.37 10.25
N VAL A 365 15.50 -1.20 9.66
CA VAL A 365 16.50 -0.48 8.84
C VAL A 365 17.72 -0.09 9.68
N ILE A 366 17.52 0.39 10.91
CA ILE A 366 18.59 0.77 11.83
C ILE A 366 19.04 -0.39 12.73
N GLY A 367 18.48 -1.58 12.56
CA GLY A 367 18.68 -2.76 13.39
C GLY A 367 20.13 -3.21 13.53
N GLY A 368 20.99 -2.89 12.55
CA GLY A 368 22.42 -3.15 12.61
C GLY A 368 23.13 -2.49 13.80
N LEU A 369 22.65 -1.32 14.26
CA LEU A 369 23.23 -0.58 15.39
C LEU A 369 23.12 -1.35 16.73
N PHE A 370 22.08 -2.12 16.90
CA PHE A 370 21.82 -2.94 18.10
C PHE A 370 21.73 -4.44 17.79
N LYS A 371 22.39 -4.87 16.69
CA LYS A 371 22.49 -6.27 16.26
C LYS A 371 21.14 -6.99 16.18
N TYR A 372 20.08 -6.27 15.76
CA TYR A 372 18.70 -6.77 15.66
C TYR A 372 18.16 -7.38 16.96
N ASN A 373 18.57 -6.84 18.13
CA ASN A 373 18.20 -7.39 19.43
C ASN A 373 16.68 -7.31 19.66
N PRO A 374 16.01 -8.42 20.03
CA PRO A 374 14.57 -8.48 20.25
C PRO A 374 14.04 -7.48 21.30
N THR A 375 14.86 -7.10 22.30
CA THR A 375 14.43 -6.15 23.34
C THR A 375 14.03 -4.81 22.72
N VAL A 376 14.83 -4.29 21.79
CA VAL A 376 14.53 -3.02 21.12
C VAL A 376 13.21 -3.12 20.32
N TYR A 377 13.03 -4.21 19.56
CA TYR A 377 11.78 -4.45 18.82
C TYR A 377 10.55 -4.50 19.75
N ARG A 378 10.64 -5.25 20.84
CA ARG A 378 9.51 -5.44 21.78
C ARG A 378 9.05 -4.13 22.40
N TRP A 379 9.98 -3.32 22.89
CA TRP A 379 9.64 -2.06 23.52
C TRP A 379 9.12 -1.04 22.49
N THR A 380 9.76 -0.92 21.34
CA THR A 380 9.26 -0.01 20.29
C THR A 380 7.85 -0.37 19.87
N ILE A 381 7.61 -1.62 19.50
CA ILE A 381 6.29 -2.06 19.04
C ILE A 381 5.25 -2.04 20.16
N GLY A 382 5.63 -2.39 21.40
CA GLY A 382 4.74 -2.34 22.57
C GLY A 382 4.22 -0.93 22.85
N PHE A 383 5.08 0.07 22.79
CA PHE A 383 4.67 1.47 22.95
C PHE A 383 3.87 2.00 21.75
N THR A 384 4.20 1.56 20.54
CA THR A 384 3.45 1.93 19.32
C THR A 384 2.05 1.31 19.30
N MET A 385 1.86 0.14 19.90
CA MET A 385 0.58 -0.56 19.91
C MET A 385 -0.55 0.24 20.57
N ILE A 386 -0.23 0.98 21.62
CA ILE A 386 -1.22 1.76 22.39
C ILE A 386 -1.88 2.83 21.50
N PRO A 387 -1.13 3.78 20.90
CA PRO A 387 -1.74 4.76 20.01
C PRO A 387 -2.30 4.13 18.73
N ALA A 388 -1.71 3.04 18.22
CA ALA A 388 -2.25 2.36 17.04
C ALA A 388 -3.67 1.82 17.27
N ILE A 389 -3.96 1.26 18.44
CA ILE A 389 -5.32 0.84 18.81
C ILE A 389 -6.25 2.06 18.88
N PHE A 390 -5.78 3.15 19.46
CA PHE A 390 -6.54 4.40 19.56
C PHE A 390 -6.86 4.95 18.16
N ASP A 391 -5.90 5.05 17.26
CA ASP A 391 -6.08 5.51 15.88
C ASP A 391 -7.08 4.65 15.10
N GLY A 392 -6.98 3.34 15.25
CA GLY A 392 -7.95 2.42 14.66
C GLY A 392 -9.38 2.67 15.17
N LEU A 393 -9.56 2.83 16.48
CA LEU A 393 -10.86 3.10 17.09
C LEU A 393 -11.41 4.49 16.73
N LYS A 394 -10.57 5.52 16.75
CA LYS A 394 -10.91 6.89 16.37
C LYS A 394 -11.39 7.00 14.93
N SER A 395 -10.87 6.15 14.06
CA SER A 395 -11.15 6.14 12.61
C SER A 395 -12.39 5.31 12.24
N LEU A 396 -13.07 4.68 13.21
CA LEU A 396 -14.34 3.99 12.97
C LEU A 396 -15.42 4.99 12.51
N PRO A 397 -16.41 4.54 11.72
CA PRO A 397 -17.57 5.37 11.38
C PRO A 397 -18.23 5.94 12.63
N ALA A 398 -18.64 7.22 12.57
CA ALA A 398 -19.20 7.94 13.73
C ALA A 398 -20.37 7.21 14.40
N GLU A 399 -21.23 6.57 13.59
CA GLU A 399 -22.35 5.75 14.09
C GLU A 399 -21.86 4.58 14.95
N THR A 400 -20.75 3.94 14.55
CA THR A 400 -20.15 2.82 15.29
C THR A 400 -19.52 3.31 16.59
N VAL A 401 -18.81 4.43 16.56
CA VAL A 401 -18.20 5.05 17.74
C VAL A 401 -19.28 5.42 18.77
N ALA A 402 -20.39 6.02 18.31
CA ALA A 402 -21.53 6.36 19.15
C ALA A 402 -22.23 5.11 19.73
N ALA A 403 -22.45 4.08 18.91
CA ALA A 403 -23.05 2.81 19.36
C ALA A 403 -22.21 2.08 20.42
N LEU A 404 -20.89 2.22 20.35
CA LEU A 404 -19.95 1.65 21.33
C LEU A 404 -19.69 2.57 22.54
N HIS A 405 -20.32 3.74 22.61
CA HIS A 405 -20.14 4.76 23.66
C HIS A 405 -18.67 5.19 23.86
N LEU A 406 -17.87 5.22 22.77
CA LEU A 406 -16.44 5.51 22.83
C LEU A 406 -16.10 7.00 22.74
N ASP A 407 -17.04 7.89 22.34
CA ASP A 407 -16.80 9.31 22.08
C ASP A 407 -16.07 10.04 23.21
N GLY A 408 -16.55 9.84 24.46
CA GLY A 408 -15.96 10.50 25.63
C GLY A 408 -14.55 9.98 25.96
N ALA A 409 -14.31 8.69 25.80
CA ALA A 409 -13.00 8.08 26.04
C ALA A 409 -12.00 8.51 24.98
N LEU A 410 -12.40 8.47 23.70
CA LEU A 410 -11.53 8.86 22.59
C LEU A 410 -11.13 10.34 22.65
N LYS A 411 -12.03 11.25 23.03
CA LYS A 411 -11.70 12.67 23.23
C LYS A 411 -10.65 12.86 24.32
N LYS A 412 -10.82 12.23 25.48
CA LYS A 412 -9.84 12.32 26.58
C LYS A 412 -8.49 11.77 26.21
N ILE A 413 -8.44 10.67 25.47
CA ILE A 413 -7.18 10.07 25.00
C ILE A 413 -6.51 10.98 23.97
N ALA A 414 -7.29 11.59 23.05
CA ALA A 414 -6.77 12.54 22.06
C ALA A 414 -6.11 13.78 22.71
N GLU A 415 -6.61 14.25 23.85
CA GLU A 415 -6.02 15.36 24.59
C GLU A 415 -4.68 14.99 25.26
N ILE A 416 -4.48 13.72 25.56
CA ILE A 416 -3.25 13.21 26.23
C ILE A 416 -2.17 12.86 25.19
N LEU A 417 -2.58 12.30 24.05
CA LEU A 417 -1.63 11.85 23.03
C LEU A 417 -1.12 13.03 22.20
N PRO A 418 0.19 13.29 22.18
CA PRO A 418 0.75 14.37 21.39
C PRO A 418 0.56 14.09 19.89
N LEU A 419 0.32 15.13 19.09
CA LEU A 419 0.16 15.06 17.64
C LEU A 419 -1.09 14.30 17.15
N SER A 420 -2.08 14.09 18.02
CA SER A 420 -3.32 13.38 17.70
C SER A 420 -4.21 14.13 16.69
N ASP A 421 -4.12 15.45 16.64
CA ASP A 421 -4.81 16.33 15.69
C ASP A 421 -4.34 16.17 14.25
N ILE A 422 -3.11 15.72 14.06
CA ILE A 422 -2.48 15.50 12.73
C ILE A 422 -2.34 14.01 12.38
N GLY A 423 -2.85 13.09 13.22
CA GLY A 423 -2.76 11.64 12.99
C GLY A 423 -1.35 11.07 13.17
N MET A 424 -0.52 11.71 14.00
CA MET A 424 0.87 11.30 14.30
C MET A 424 1.09 10.99 15.78
N ASP A 425 0.06 10.66 16.52
CA ASP A 425 0.08 10.37 17.95
C ASP A 425 0.93 9.15 18.32
N TRP A 426 1.16 8.24 17.38
CA TRP A 426 2.03 7.08 17.56
C TRP A 426 3.54 7.41 17.56
N VAL A 427 3.95 8.56 17.02
CA VAL A 427 5.39 8.90 16.81
C VAL A 427 6.12 9.03 18.13
N VAL A 428 5.60 9.83 19.07
CA VAL A 428 6.26 10.06 20.35
C VAL A 428 6.31 8.79 21.20
N PRO A 429 5.22 8.02 21.40
CA PRO A 429 5.30 6.73 22.08
C PRO A 429 6.28 5.75 21.43
N SER A 430 6.30 5.65 20.09
CA SER A 430 7.27 4.82 19.37
C SER A 430 8.72 5.18 19.70
N LEU A 431 9.05 6.47 19.69
CA LEU A 431 10.38 6.98 20.00
C LEU A 431 10.76 6.67 21.46
N ILE A 432 9.84 6.87 22.40
CA ILE A 432 10.04 6.52 23.81
C ILE A 432 10.33 5.02 23.93
N GLY A 433 9.50 4.17 23.30
CA GLY A 433 9.69 2.73 23.29
C GLY A 433 11.04 2.31 22.68
N PHE A 434 11.48 2.97 21.60
CA PHE A 434 12.78 2.74 21.00
C PHE A 434 13.93 3.10 21.96
N VAL A 435 13.88 4.27 22.58
CA VAL A 435 14.92 4.72 23.54
C VAL A 435 14.99 3.79 24.74
N VAL A 436 13.86 3.43 25.35
CA VAL A 436 13.78 2.49 26.47
C VAL A 436 14.38 1.12 26.06
N GLY A 437 13.97 0.60 24.90
CA GLY A 437 14.48 -0.66 24.38
C GLY A 437 15.98 -0.65 24.14
N LEU A 438 16.52 0.46 23.62
CA LEU A 438 17.95 0.66 23.38
C LEU A 438 18.74 0.74 24.70
N LEU A 439 18.27 1.50 25.68
CA LEU A 439 18.89 1.59 27.01
C LEU A 439 18.95 0.22 27.69
N LEU A 440 17.86 -0.53 27.68
CA LEU A 440 17.81 -1.89 28.24
C LEU A 440 18.75 -2.86 27.51
N TYR A 441 18.92 -2.71 26.20
CA TYR A 441 19.90 -3.48 25.43
C TYR A 441 21.33 -3.14 25.87
N LEU A 442 21.68 -1.86 26.04
CA LEU A 442 23.01 -1.42 26.46
C LEU A 442 23.36 -1.91 27.86
N VAL A 443 22.45 -1.73 28.83
CA VAL A 443 22.65 -2.23 30.22
C VAL A 443 22.86 -3.75 30.27
N LYS A 444 22.16 -4.54 29.47
CA LYS A 444 22.35 -5.98 29.38
C LYS A 444 23.69 -6.37 28.75
N LYS A 445 24.13 -5.59 27.75
CA LYS A 445 25.42 -5.80 27.08
C LYS A 445 26.61 -5.59 28.06
N ASP A 446 26.55 -4.52 28.85
CA ASP A 446 27.60 -4.21 29.82
C ASP A 446 27.69 -5.26 30.92
N LYS A 447 26.57 -5.81 31.42
CA LYS A 447 26.55 -6.91 32.38
C LYS A 447 27.14 -8.21 31.83
N GLY A 448 26.97 -8.48 30.52
CA GLY A 448 27.54 -9.65 29.86
C GLY A 448 29.05 -9.55 29.60
N THR A 449 29.62 -8.35 29.54
CA THR A 449 31.06 -8.10 29.39
C THR A 449 31.78 -8.03 30.75
N ALA A 450 31.07 -7.78 31.83
CA ALA A 450 31.63 -7.74 33.19
C ALA A 450 31.76 -9.15 33.84
N THR A 451 31.18 -10.18 33.23
CA THR A 451 31.19 -11.59 33.71
C THR A 451 31.98 -12.54 32.79
N ALA A 452 32.66 -12.02 31.78
CA ALA A 452 33.59 -12.76 30.90
C ALA A 452 35.01 -12.23 31.05
#